data_75a7bdd1d426ff174c13bd4cca967176
#
_entry.id   75a7bdd1d426ff174c13bd4cca967176
#
_cell.length_a   1.000
_cell.length_b   1.000
_cell.length_c   1.000
_cell.angle_alpha   90.00
_cell.angle_beta   90.00
_cell.angle_gamma   90.00
#
_symmetry.space_group_name_H-M   'P 1'
#
loop_
_entity.id
_entity.type
_entity.pdbx_description
1 polymer ?
#
loop_
_entity_poly.entity_id
_entity_poly.type
_entity_poly.pdbx_seq_one_letter_code
_entity_poly.pdbx_strand_id
1 'polypeptide(L)'
;MKIFTSVKELRAELETAEQSGIGFVPTMGALHAGHRSLVERARRENGTVVVSVFVNPTQFNDKNDLKHYPRTPEADARLLEEAGADFVLMPSVEEIYPQPDSRQFDFGLIDKVMEGATRPGHFNGVAQVVSRLFDIVRPARAYFGEKDFQQIAVIKSMVAQLALPIEIVECAIIRGEDGLALSSRNTLLDAAHRAAAPHIYATLHAAVSKSQEMTPAQLKAWVTAEVERNPLLKVIYYQSVDARTMQEVATWDDSPRIQGCIAVQAGDIRLIDNICIR
;
A
#
# COMPACT_ATOMS: atom_id res chain seq x y z
N MET A 1 21.58 -11.13 7.23
CA MET A 1 20.59 -10.09 7.65
C MET A 1 20.66 -9.87 9.16
N LYS A 2 20.55 -8.62 9.67
CA LYS A 2 20.45 -8.32 11.11
C LYS A 2 19.04 -7.82 11.43
N ILE A 3 18.47 -8.26 12.56
CA ILE A 3 17.14 -7.84 13.03
C ILE A 3 17.30 -7.00 14.29
N PHE A 4 16.62 -5.85 14.31
CA PHE A 4 16.62 -4.89 15.41
C PHE A 4 15.20 -4.70 15.94
N THR A 5 15.06 -4.67 17.26
CA THR A 5 13.82 -4.25 17.93
C THR A 5 13.93 -2.84 18.49
N SER A 6 15.15 -2.32 18.62
CA SER A 6 15.44 -0.97 19.10
C SER A 6 15.82 -0.03 17.96
N VAL A 7 15.17 1.14 17.92
CA VAL A 7 15.48 2.23 16.99
C VAL A 7 16.91 2.75 17.21
N LYS A 8 17.36 2.80 18.47
CA LYS A 8 18.71 3.27 18.80
C LYS A 8 19.78 2.36 18.21
N GLU A 9 19.60 1.04 18.32
CA GLU A 9 20.56 0.05 17.81
C GLU A 9 20.62 0.08 16.28
N LEU A 10 19.46 0.14 15.62
CA LEU A 10 19.41 0.27 14.16
C LEU A 10 20.14 1.54 13.70
N ARG A 11 19.88 2.70 14.32
CA ARG A 11 20.54 3.96 13.96
C ARG A 11 22.07 3.88 14.09
N ALA A 12 22.57 3.29 15.18
CA ALA A 12 24.01 3.11 15.37
C ALA A 12 24.64 2.25 14.26
N GLU A 13 23.93 1.22 13.79
CA GLU A 13 24.38 0.40 12.67
C GLU A 13 24.35 1.17 11.35
N LEU A 14 23.30 1.96 11.09
CA LEU A 14 23.16 2.76 9.87
C LEU A 14 24.19 3.90 9.76
N GLU A 15 24.70 4.41 10.89
CA GLU A 15 25.78 5.40 10.89
C GLU A 15 27.08 4.83 10.31
N THR A 16 27.29 3.53 10.40
CA THR A 16 28.45 2.83 9.84
C THR A 16 28.25 2.33 8.41
N ALA A 17 26.99 2.28 7.96
CA ALA A 17 26.64 1.89 6.59
C ALA A 17 26.91 3.04 5.62
N GLU A 18 27.26 2.70 4.37
CA GLU A 18 27.36 3.72 3.32
C GLU A 18 26.01 4.43 3.15
N GLN A 19 25.95 5.72 3.52
CA GLN A 19 24.71 6.50 3.48
C GLN A 19 24.22 6.79 2.04
N SER A 20 25.12 6.71 1.06
CA SER A 20 24.78 6.85 -0.36
C SER A 20 24.10 5.58 -0.89
N GLY A 21 22.81 5.43 -0.65
CA GLY A 21 22.07 4.35 -1.27
C GLY A 21 21.33 3.41 -0.31
N ILE A 22 20.78 3.95 0.79
CA ILE A 22 19.82 3.19 1.61
C ILE A 22 18.47 3.14 0.88
N GLY A 23 18.07 1.92 0.50
CA GLY A 23 16.72 1.60 0.04
C GLY A 23 15.87 1.13 1.22
N PHE A 24 14.66 1.69 1.37
CA PHE A 24 13.76 1.36 2.46
C PHE A 24 12.44 0.77 1.99
N VAL A 25 12.00 -0.30 2.63
CA VAL A 25 10.71 -0.95 2.37
C VAL A 25 9.89 -1.00 3.66
N PRO A 26 8.97 -0.03 3.88
CA PRO A 26 8.07 -0.08 5.03
C PRO A 26 6.97 -1.13 4.83
N THR A 27 6.79 -2.02 5.81
CA THR A 27 5.75 -3.06 5.80
C THR A 27 5.07 -3.19 7.15
N MET A 28 3.92 -3.88 7.17
CA MET A 28 3.23 -4.25 8.41
C MET A 28 3.40 -5.73 8.79
N GLY A 29 4.26 -6.48 8.09
CA GLY A 29 4.42 -7.92 8.29
C GLY A 29 3.38 -8.77 7.53
N ALA A 30 3.32 -10.06 7.84
CA ALA A 30 2.60 -11.07 7.08
C ALA A 30 2.96 -11.01 5.59
N LEU A 31 4.27 -11.08 5.33
CA LEU A 31 4.85 -10.80 4.03
C LEU A 31 4.50 -11.87 3.01
N HIS A 32 4.42 -11.45 1.75
CA HIS A 32 4.11 -12.30 0.60
C HIS A 32 4.96 -11.89 -0.61
N ALA A 33 4.84 -12.58 -1.72
CA ALA A 33 5.65 -12.32 -2.93
C ALA A 33 5.59 -10.85 -3.41
N GLY A 34 4.49 -10.15 -3.17
CA GLY A 34 4.40 -8.71 -3.43
C GLY A 34 5.42 -7.90 -2.62
N HIS A 35 5.55 -8.16 -1.32
CA HIS A 35 6.57 -7.50 -0.49
C HIS A 35 7.98 -7.94 -0.88
N ARG A 36 8.18 -9.24 -1.19
CA ARG A 36 9.46 -9.76 -1.68
C ARG A 36 9.93 -8.97 -2.91
N SER A 37 9.06 -8.72 -3.88
CA SER A 37 9.41 -7.96 -5.09
C SER A 37 9.89 -6.54 -4.82
N LEU A 38 9.35 -5.87 -3.77
CA LEU A 38 9.81 -4.54 -3.33
C LEU A 38 11.26 -4.63 -2.80
N VAL A 39 11.53 -5.61 -1.94
CA VAL A 39 12.85 -5.82 -1.34
C VAL A 39 13.88 -6.18 -2.42
N GLU A 40 13.56 -7.09 -3.31
CA GLU A 40 14.42 -7.47 -4.44
C GLU A 40 14.71 -6.28 -5.38
N ARG A 41 13.72 -5.41 -5.61
CA ARG A 41 13.95 -4.17 -6.36
C ARG A 41 14.85 -3.21 -5.60
N ALA A 42 14.59 -3.00 -4.30
CA ALA A 42 15.44 -2.17 -3.45
C ALA A 42 16.88 -2.70 -3.45
N ARG A 43 17.09 -4.01 -3.39
CA ARG A 43 18.41 -4.65 -3.43
C ARG A 43 19.17 -4.40 -4.73
N ARG A 44 18.48 -4.39 -5.87
CA ARG A 44 19.12 -4.09 -7.17
C ARG A 44 19.54 -2.63 -7.32
N GLU A 45 18.84 -1.72 -6.65
CA GLU A 45 18.99 -0.27 -6.83
C GLU A 45 19.78 0.43 -5.72
N ASN A 46 20.12 -0.29 -4.62
CA ASN A 46 20.79 0.32 -3.45
C ASN A 46 21.89 -0.60 -2.87
N GLY A 47 22.88 0.03 -2.26
CA GLY A 47 23.95 -0.66 -1.53
C GLY A 47 23.48 -1.30 -0.23
N THR A 48 22.56 -0.65 0.48
CA THR A 48 21.97 -1.13 1.75
C THR A 48 20.45 -1.16 1.66
N VAL A 49 19.82 -2.25 2.11
CA VAL A 49 18.37 -2.41 2.14
C VAL A 49 17.89 -2.57 3.57
N VAL A 50 17.01 -1.66 3.98
CA VAL A 50 16.33 -1.67 5.29
C VAL A 50 14.86 -1.98 5.08
N VAL A 51 14.31 -2.87 5.90
CA VAL A 51 12.87 -3.18 5.90
C VAL A 51 12.32 -2.95 7.29
N SER A 52 11.14 -2.34 7.42
CA SER A 52 10.41 -2.35 8.70
C SER A 52 9.26 -3.33 8.65
N VAL A 53 9.03 -4.02 9.77
CA VAL A 53 7.88 -4.88 10.02
C VAL A 53 7.17 -4.33 11.26
N PHE A 54 6.18 -3.45 11.04
CA PHE A 54 5.50 -2.74 12.13
C PHE A 54 4.02 -2.57 11.85
N VAL A 55 3.18 -3.21 12.65
CA VAL A 55 1.71 -3.02 12.60
C VAL A 55 1.35 -1.74 13.32
N ASN A 56 1.15 -0.67 12.54
CA ASN A 56 0.88 0.66 13.07
C ASN A 56 -0.56 0.81 13.56
N PRO A 57 -0.83 0.95 14.87
CA PRO A 57 -2.20 1.02 15.38
C PRO A 57 -2.96 2.29 14.95
N THR A 58 -2.26 3.40 14.68
CA THR A 58 -2.89 4.71 14.42
C THR A 58 -3.57 4.80 13.04
N GLN A 59 -3.24 3.89 12.10
CA GLN A 59 -3.85 3.85 10.78
C GLN A 59 -5.07 2.92 10.67
N PHE A 60 -5.40 2.18 11.73
CA PHE A 60 -6.56 1.30 11.75
C PHE A 60 -7.79 2.02 12.29
N ASN A 61 -8.83 2.14 11.46
CA ASN A 61 -10.13 2.67 11.87
C ASN A 61 -10.96 1.62 12.61
N ASP A 62 -10.80 0.35 12.24
CA ASP A 62 -11.47 -0.78 12.85
C ASP A 62 -10.51 -1.51 13.81
N LYS A 63 -10.88 -1.58 15.09
CA LYS A 63 -10.13 -2.31 16.12
C LYS A 63 -10.10 -3.82 15.86
N ASN A 64 -11.12 -4.37 15.19
CA ASN A 64 -11.15 -5.78 14.83
C ASN A 64 -10.15 -6.08 13.70
N ASP A 65 -10.02 -5.20 12.69
CA ASP A 65 -9.00 -5.33 11.64
C ASP A 65 -7.59 -5.32 12.27
N LEU A 66 -7.31 -4.38 13.20
CA LEU A 66 -6.04 -4.34 13.93
C LEU A 66 -5.79 -5.62 14.74
N LYS A 67 -6.82 -6.11 15.45
CA LYS A 67 -6.71 -7.30 16.32
C LYS A 67 -6.41 -8.56 15.50
N HIS A 68 -7.06 -8.72 14.35
CA HIS A 68 -6.95 -9.90 13.50
C HIS A 68 -5.91 -9.75 12.38
N TYR A 69 -5.21 -8.60 12.32
CA TYR A 69 -4.17 -8.42 11.32
C TYR A 69 -3.08 -9.50 11.52
N PRO A 70 -2.76 -10.29 10.47
CA PRO A 70 -1.86 -11.43 10.59
C PRO A 70 -0.44 -11.00 11.00
N ARG A 71 0.21 -11.80 11.84
CA ARG A 71 1.58 -11.59 12.32
C ARG A 71 2.34 -12.88 12.20
N THR A 72 3.43 -12.87 11.43
CA THR A 72 4.23 -14.06 11.11
C THR A 72 5.74 -13.75 11.17
N PRO A 73 6.28 -13.26 12.30
CA PRO A 73 7.62 -12.68 12.39
C PRO A 73 8.74 -13.62 11.91
N GLU A 74 8.64 -14.92 12.20
CA GLU A 74 9.66 -15.90 11.78
C GLU A 74 9.59 -16.18 10.27
N ALA A 75 8.40 -16.21 9.69
CA ALA A 75 8.22 -16.37 8.24
C ALA A 75 8.65 -15.11 7.50
N ASP A 76 8.31 -13.94 8.06
CA ASP A 76 8.71 -12.63 7.54
C ASP A 76 10.24 -12.50 7.52
N ALA A 77 10.92 -12.88 8.61
CA ALA A 77 12.38 -12.84 8.69
C ALA A 77 13.04 -13.71 7.61
N ARG A 78 12.56 -14.95 7.42
CA ARG A 78 13.09 -15.85 6.37
C ARG A 78 12.90 -15.26 4.97
N LEU A 79 11.69 -14.76 4.66
CA LEU A 79 11.40 -14.15 3.38
C LEU A 79 12.32 -12.94 3.10
N LEU A 80 12.55 -12.10 4.11
CA LEU A 80 13.38 -10.90 3.98
C LEU A 80 14.86 -11.24 3.80
N GLU A 81 15.36 -12.27 4.47
CA GLU A 81 16.73 -12.76 4.29
C GLU A 81 16.95 -13.29 2.86
N GLU A 82 16.01 -14.12 2.37
CA GLU A 82 16.04 -14.63 1.00
C GLU A 82 15.92 -13.52 -0.06
N ALA A 83 15.14 -12.47 0.22
CA ALA A 83 14.97 -11.33 -0.68
C ALA A 83 16.17 -10.35 -0.68
N GLY A 84 17.13 -10.52 0.25
CA GLY A 84 18.37 -9.75 0.30
C GLY A 84 18.27 -8.46 1.12
N ALA A 85 17.43 -8.42 2.16
CA ALA A 85 17.45 -7.35 3.16
C ALA A 85 18.73 -7.42 4.01
N ASP A 86 19.36 -6.26 4.27
CA ASP A 86 20.53 -6.19 5.18
C ASP A 86 20.06 -6.01 6.63
N PHE A 87 19.11 -5.11 6.85
CA PHE A 87 18.60 -4.74 8.16
C PHE A 87 17.07 -4.80 8.20
N VAL A 88 16.54 -5.33 9.30
CA VAL A 88 15.10 -5.38 9.56
C VAL A 88 14.80 -4.74 10.90
N LEU A 89 13.89 -3.79 10.94
CA LEU A 89 13.37 -3.18 12.16
C LEU A 89 12.00 -3.78 12.51
N MET A 90 11.93 -4.51 13.64
CA MET A 90 10.69 -5.08 14.20
C MET A 90 10.41 -4.46 15.57
N PRO A 91 10.00 -3.19 15.63
CA PRO A 91 9.90 -2.42 16.87
C PRO A 91 8.57 -2.66 17.58
N SER A 92 8.54 -2.35 18.89
CA SER A 92 7.29 -2.17 19.61
C SER A 92 6.61 -0.82 19.24
N VAL A 93 5.37 -0.63 19.70
CA VAL A 93 4.66 0.63 19.52
C VAL A 93 5.37 1.77 20.25
N GLU A 94 5.91 1.51 21.43
CA GLU A 94 6.61 2.47 22.28
C GLU A 94 7.95 2.91 21.66
N GLU A 95 8.63 2.04 20.92
CA GLU A 95 9.85 2.38 20.17
C GLU A 95 9.56 3.37 19.03
N ILE A 96 8.44 3.18 18.34
CA ILE A 96 8.02 4.10 17.26
C ILE A 96 7.37 5.36 17.85
N TYR A 97 6.55 5.22 18.88
CA TYR A 97 5.81 6.32 19.50
C TYR A 97 6.14 6.41 21.00
N PRO A 98 7.33 6.89 21.39
CA PRO A 98 7.66 7.13 22.80
C PRO A 98 6.75 8.20 23.44
N GLN A 99 6.11 9.02 22.60
CA GLN A 99 5.04 9.94 22.94
C GLN A 99 4.00 9.90 21.81
N PRO A 100 2.70 10.19 22.11
CA PRO A 100 1.67 10.26 21.09
C PRO A 100 2.05 11.25 19.96
N ASP A 101 1.84 10.85 18.72
CA ASP A 101 2.06 11.72 17.55
C ASP A 101 0.79 12.51 17.26
N SER A 102 0.81 13.80 17.53
CA SER A 102 -0.33 14.71 17.32
C SER A 102 -0.27 15.47 15.99
N ARG A 103 0.73 15.19 15.14
CA ARG A 103 0.87 15.85 13.84
C ARG A 103 -0.35 15.59 12.97
N GLN A 104 -0.80 16.64 12.29
CA GLN A 104 -1.85 16.57 11.27
C GLN A 104 -1.25 17.00 9.93
N PHE A 105 -1.52 16.20 8.88
CA PHE A 105 -1.10 16.50 7.53
C PHE A 105 -2.32 16.93 6.70
N ASP A 106 -2.14 17.94 5.87
CA ASP A 106 -3.16 18.38 4.91
C ASP A 106 -2.84 17.81 3.53
N PHE A 107 -3.69 16.92 3.06
CA PHE A 107 -3.56 16.31 1.72
C PHE A 107 -4.51 16.94 0.69
N GLY A 108 -5.17 18.05 1.05
CA GLY A 108 -6.17 18.69 0.20
C GLY A 108 -7.32 17.74 -0.13
N LEU A 109 -7.53 17.48 -1.42
CA LEU A 109 -8.58 16.57 -1.89
C LEU A 109 -8.14 15.10 -2.01
N ILE A 110 -6.82 14.81 -1.90
CA ILE A 110 -6.30 13.45 -2.08
C ILE A 110 -6.90 12.48 -1.05
N ASP A 111 -7.07 12.89 0.19
CA ASP A 111 -7.60 12.06 1.29
C ASP A 111 -9.12 12.21 1.51
N LYS A 112 -9.84 12.90 0.60
CA LYS A 112 -11.31 13.11 0.70
C LYS A 112 -12.12 12.17 -0.18
N VAL A 113 -11.46 11.31 -0.94
CA VAL A 113 -12.07 10.36 -1.89
C VAL A 113 -11.65 8.92 -1.55
N MET A 114 -12.31 7.93 -2.13
CA MET A 114 -11.96 6.51 -2.06
C MET A 114 -11.65 6.01 -0.62
N GLU A 115 -10.42 5.51 -0.36
CA GLU A 115 -10.01 5.06 0.97
C GLU A 115 -10.09 6.18 2.02
N GLY A 116 -9.73 7.41 1.66
CA GLY A 116 -9.78 8.54 2.59
C GLY A 116 -11.20 8.87 3.03
N ALA A 117 -12.16 8.84 2.10
CA ALA A 117 -13.59 9.08 2.41
C ALA A 117 -14.19 7.96 3.26
N THR A 118 -13.81 6.69 3.01
CA THR A 118 -14.37 5.51 3.70
C THR A 118 -13.63 5.15 4.98
N ARG A 119 -12.44 5.72 5.20
CA ARG A 119 -11.55 5.45 6.36
C ARG A 119 -11.02 6.77 6.96
N PRO A 120 -11.87 7.58 7.63
CA PRO A 120 -11.46 8.87 8.21
C PRO A 120 -10.25 8.73 9.13
N GLY A 121 -9.21 9.57 8.96
CA GLY A 121 -7.97 9.56 9.75
C GLY A 121 -6.93 8.53 9.33
N HIS A 122 -7.27 7.56 8.49
CA HIS A 122 -6.35 6.51 8.02
C HIS A 122 -5.06 7.09 7.43
N PHE A 123 -5.18 8.00 6.47
CA PHE A 123 -4.02 8.56 5.79
C PHE A 123 -3.17 9.48 6.66
N ASN A 124 -3.78 10.14 7.65
CA ASN A 124 -2.99 10.84 8.66
C ASN A 124 -2.13 9.87 9.47
N GLY A 125 -2.70 8.73 9.90
CA GLY A 125 -1.95 7.67 10.59
C GLY A 125 -0.84 7.07 9.73
N VAL A 126 -1.07 6.88 8.42
CA VAL A 126 -0.03 6.45 7.47
C VAL A 126 1.09 7.47 7.37
N ALA A 127 0.77 8.75 7.22
CA ALA A 127 1.79 9.80 7.13
C ALA A 127 2.60 9.95 8.43
N GLN A 128 1.95 9.84 9.59
CA GLN A 128 2.63 9.84 10.88
C GLN A 128 3.67 8.72 10.98
N VAL A 129 3.29 7.47 10.70
CA VAL A 129 4.22 6.34 10.81
C VAL A 129 5.31 6.39 9.76
N VAL A 130 4.97 6.67 8.49
CA VAL A 130 5.95 6.66 7.41
C VAL A 130 6.97 7.79 7.57
N SER A 131 6.54 9.01 7.92
CA SER A 131 7.48 10.11 8.20
C SER A 131 8.40 9.78 9.38
N ARG A 132 7.89 9.12 10.41
CA ARG A 132 8.70 8.69 11.54
C ARG A 132 9.72 7.61 11.17
N LEU A 133 9.32 6.63 10.35
CA LEU A 133 10.24 5.63 9.83
C LEU A 133 11.30 6.26 8.90
N PHE A 134 10.93 7.28 8.13
CA PHE A 134 11.89 8.04 7.31
C PHE A 134 12.90 8.81 8.18
N ASP A 135 12.47 9.40 9.30
CA ASP A 135 13.37 10.03 10.25
C ASP A 135 14.36 9.02 10.87
N ILE A 136 13.90 7.79 11.12
CA ILE A 136 14.71 6.71 11.70
C ILE A 136 15.75 6.21 10.70
N VAL A 137 15.32 5.89 9.48
CA VAL A 137 16.15 5.20 8.47
C VAL A 137 16.93 6.18 7.59
N ARG A 138 16.37 7.36 7.31
CA ARG A 138 16.91 8.38 6.38
C ARG A 138 17.27 7.79 5.02
N PRO A 139 16.33 7.14 4.34
CA PRO A 139 16.63 6.47 3.09
C PRO A 139 16.81 7.46 1.95
N ALA A 140 17.61 7.08 0.92
CA ALA A 140 17.62 7.79 -0.35
C ALA A 140 16.38 7.45 -1.19
N ARG A 141 15.92 6.19 -1.12
CA ARG A 141 14.74 5.68 -1.83
C ARG A 141 13.83 4.88 -0.90
N ALA A 142 12.52 5.05 -1.07
CA ALA A 142 11.53 4.24 -0.37
C ALA A 142 10.55 3.60 -1.36
N TYR A 143 10.31 2.29 -1.21
CA TYR A 143 9.61 1.44 -2.18
C TYR A 143 8.21 1.12 -1.71
N PHE A 144 7.21 1.39 -2.56
CA PHE A 144 5.80 1.16 -2.27
C PHE A 144 5.11 0.44 -3.43
N GLY A 145 4.23 -0.49 -3.13
CA GLY A 145 3.45 -1.20 -4.14
C GLY A 145 2.30 -0.37 -4.69
N GLU A 146 2.15 -0.30 -6.01
CA GLU A 146 1.07 0.42 -6.71
C GLU A 146 -0.34 -0.10 -6.33
N LYS A 147 -0.44 -1.27 -5.70
CA LYS A 147 -1.72 -1.76 -5.18
C LYS A 147 -2.38 -0.74 -4.24
N ASP A 148 -1.60 -0.09 -3.40
CA ASP A 148 -2.05 0.95 -2.48
C ASP A 148 -1.88 2.35 -3.12
N PHE A 149 -2.47 2.52 -4.31
CA PHE A 149 -2.24 3.65 -5.22
C PHE A 149 -2.46 5.02 -4.58
N GLN A 150 -3.58 5.21 -3.89
CA GLN A 150 -3.89 6.46 -3.18
C GLN A 150 -2.91 6.72 -2.02
N GLN A 151 -2.45 5.67 -1.34
CA GLN A 151 -1.43 5.78 -0.29
C GLN A 151 -0.12 6.35 -0.84
N ILE A 152 0.29 5.97 -2.04
CA ILE A 152 1.49 6.51 -2.69
C ILE A 152 1.35 8.02 -2.93
N ALA A 153 0.18 8.47 -3.39
CA ALA A 153 -0.09 9.90 -3.58
C ALA A 153 -0.02 10.68 -2.26
N VAL A 154 -0.57 10.12 -1.19
CA VAL A 154 -0.47 10.68 0.17
C VAL A 154 0.97 10.77 0.64
N ILE A 155 1.76 9.71 0.47
CA ILE A 155 3.16 9.68 0.88
C ILE A 155 4.00 10.68 0.08
N LYS A 156 3.79 10.80 -1.22
CA LYS A 156 4.45 11.82 -2.05
C LYS A 156 4.11 13.24 -1.59
N SER A 157 2.83 13.49 -1.26
CA SER A 157 2.39 14.78 -0.70
C SER A 157 3.08 15.06 0.64
N MET A 158 3.15 14.09 1.55
CA MET A 158 3.86 14.22 2.83
C MET A 158 5.34 14.51 2.64
N VAL A 159 6.03 13.79 1.75
CA VAL A 159 7.46 14.01 1.44
C VAL A 159 7.70 15.43 0.93
N ALA A 160 6.82 15.94 0.06
CA ALA A 160 6.90 17.31 -0.43
C ALA A 160 6.65 18.34 0.68
N GLN A 161 5.65 18.15 1.53
CA GLN A 161 5.32 19.04 2.65
C GLN A 161 6.49 19.12 3.66
N LEU A 162 7.16 18.00 3.92
CA LEU A 162 8.28 17.93 4.85
C LEU A 162 9.63 18.24 4.19
N ALA A 163 9.64 18.53 2.88
CA ALA A 163 10.84 18.78 2.07
C ALA A 163 11.93 17.69 2.26
N LEU A 164 11.51 16.42 2.34
CA LEU A 164 12.41 15.29 2.53
C LEU A 164 13.10 14.93 1.20
N PRO A 165 14.43 14.73 1.19
CA PRO A 165 15.19 14.37 0.00
C PRO A 165 15.10 12.86 -0.28
N ILE A 166 13.85 12.32 -0.38
CA ILE A 166 13.59 10.89 -0.52
C ILE A 166 12.85 10.66 -1.84
N GLU A 167 13.38 9.80 -2.68
CA GLU A 167 12.69 9.33 -3.87
C GLU A 167 11.67 8.25 -3.50
N ILE A 168 10.40 8.45 -3.87
CA ILE A 168 9.34 7.44 -3.71
C ILE A 168 9.26 6.61 -4.98
N VAL A 169 9.62 5.34 -4.85
CA VAL A 169 9.66 4.37 -5.95
C VAL A 169 8.37 3.54 -5.97
N GLU A 170 7.61 3.70 -7.03
CA GLU A 170 6.39 2.91 -7.28
C GLU A 170 6.77 1.55 -7.86
N CYS A 171 6.21 0.47 -7.32
CA CYS A 171 6.46 -0.90 -7.75
C CYS A 171 5.17 -1.56 -8.21
N ALA A 172 5.23 -2.23 -9.36
CA ALA A 172 4.09 -2.88 -9.97
C ALA A 172 3.35 -3.85 -9.03
N ILE A 173 2.05 -3.99 -9.23
CA ILE A 173 1.21 -4.93 -8.48
C ILE A 173 1.63 -6.37 -8.82
N ILE A 174 1.95 -7.16 -7.80
CA ILE A 174 2.15 -8.60 -7.94
C ILE A 174 0.84 -9.32 -7.70
N ARG A 175 0.49 -10.22 -8.60
CA ARG A 175 -0.75 -10.98 -8.60
C ARG A 175 -0.49 -12.47 -8.48
N GLY A 176 -1.47 -13.22 -7.96
CA GLY A 176 -1.49 -14.67 -8.09
C GLY A 176 -1.74 -15.10 -9.54
N GLU A 177 -1.57 -16.41 -9.80
CA GLU A 177 -1.83 -17.00 -11.13
C GLU A 177 -3.27 -16.77 -11.60
N ASP A 178 -4.20 -16.61 -10.67
CA ASP A 178 -5.62 -16.31 -10.89
C ASP A 178 -5.91 -14.81 -11.07
N GLY A 179 -4.88 -13.96 -11.07
CA GLY A 179 -4.97 -12.51 -11.24
C GLY A 179 -5.26 -11.72 -9.95
N LEU A 180 -5.62 -12.36 -8.83
CA LEU A 180 -5.87 -11.65 -7.58
C LEU A 180 -4.64 -10.90 -7.11
N ALA A 181 -4.76 -9.60 -6.83
CA ALA A 181 -3.68 -8.81 -6.24
C ALA A 181 -3.27 -9.38 -4.88
N LEU A 182 -1.97 -9.60 -4.67
CA LEU A 182 -1.48 -10.17 -3.42
C LEU A 182 -1.66 -9.19 -2.26
N SER A 183 -2.20 -9.70 -1.17
CA SER A 183 -2.43 -8.97 0.08
C SER A 183 -2.33 -9.92 1.26
N SER A 184 -1.79 -9.43 2.39
CA SER A 184 -1.79 -10.19 3.66
C SER A 184 -3.21 -10.57 4.10
N ARG A 185 -4.23 -9.77 3.73
CA ARG A 185 -5.63 -10.06 4.02
C ARG A 185 -6.22 -11.20 3.18
N ASN A 186 -5.57 -11.63 2.10
CA ASN A 186 -6.06 -12.76 1.31
C ASN A 186 -6.10 -14.07 2.12
N THR A 187 -5.24 -14.21 3.13
CA THR A 187 -5.21 -15.37 4.03
C THR A 187 -6.39 -15.44 4.99
N LEU A 188 -7.15 -14.35 5.12
CA LEU A 188 -8.33 -14.27 5.99
C LEU A 188 -9.63 -14.61 5.24
N LEU A 189 -9.58 -14.74 3.90
CA LEU A 189 -10.74 -15.15 3.10
C LEU A 189 -11.06 -16.61 3.36
N ASP A 190 -12.34 -16.92 3.55
CA ASP A 190 -12.81 -18.30 3.45
C ASP A 190 -12.71 -18.82 2.00
N ALA A 191 -12.86 -20.12 1.83
CA ALA A 191 -12.68 -20.77 0.53
C ALA A 191 -13.61 -20.23 -0.57
N ALA A 192 -14.85 -19.88 -0.22
CA ALA A 192 -15.83 -19.37 -1.18
C ALA A 192 -15.48 -17.94 -1.64
N HIS A 193 -15.18 -17.05 -0.70
CA HIS A 193 -14.77 -15.68 -1.01
C HIS A 193 -13.39 -15.66 -1.69
N ARG A 194 -12.44 -16.54 -1.31
CA ARG A 194 -11.15 -16.67 -1.98
C ARG A 194 -11.31 -17.09 -3.45
N ALA A 195 -12.23 -18.01 -3.75
CA ALA A 195 -12.53 -18.43 -5.12
C ALA A 195 -13.23 -17.33 -5.95
N ALA A 196 -14.03 -16.47 -5.29
CA ALA A 196 -14.72 -15.33 -5.92
C ALA A 196 -13.80 -14.14 -6.20
N ALA A 197 -12.82 -13.86 -5.34
CA ALA A 197 -11.99 -12.65 -5.36
C ALA A 197 -11.26 -12.37 -6.69
N PRO A 198 -10.79 -13.36 -7.47
CA PRO A 198 -10.16 -13.12 -8.77
C PRO A 198 -11.08 -12.42 -9.80
N HIS A 199 -12.40 -12.49 -9.63
CA HIS A 199 -13.36 -11.81 -10.48
C HIS A 199 -13.18 -10.27 -10.45
N ILE A 200 -12.63 -9.72 -9.36
CA ILE A 200 -12.32 -8.29 -9.24
C ILE A 200 -11.33 -7.86 -10.31
N TYR A 201 -10.19 -8.54 -10.41
CA TYR A 201 -9.19 -8.20 -11.43
C TYR A 201 -9.66 -8.54 -12.85
N ALA A 202 -10.34 -9.65 -13.04
CA ALA A 202 -10.92 -10.00 -14.35
C ALA A 202 -11.83 -8.87 -14.87
N THR A 203 -12.67 -8.30 -13.99
CA THR A 203 -13.52 -7.15 -14.32
C THR A 203 -12.72 -5.89 -14.60
N LEU A 204 -11.73 -5.57 -13.76
CA LEU A 204 -10.85 -4.41 -14.00
C LEU A 204 -10.10 -4.52 -15.33
N HIS A 205 -9.59 -5.70 -15.65
CA HIS A 205 -8.90 -5.95 -16.91
C HIS A 205 -9.84 -5.74 -18.12
N ALA A 206 -11.06 -6.24 -18.03
CA ALA A 206 -12.07 -6.03 -19.06
C ALA A 206 -12.48 -4.55 -19.17
N ALA A 207 -12.47 -3.79 -18.05
CA ALA A 207 -12.79 -2.39 -18.03
C ALA A 207 -11.87 -1.53 -18.92
N VAL A 208 -10.59 -1.94 -19.07
CA VAL A 208 -9.64 -1.25 -19.98
C VAL A 208 -10.16 -1.25 -21.43
N SER A 209 -10.62 -2.38 -21.93
CA SER A 209 -11.22 -2.46 -23.28
C SER A 209 -12.56 -1.73 -23.35
N LYS A 210 -13.41 -1.86 -22.33
CA LYS A 210 -14.70 -1.19 -22.25
C LYS A 210 -14.61 0.32 -22.21
N SER A 211 -13.52 0.89 -21.72
CA SER A 211 -13.30 2.32 -21.69
C SER A 211 -13.25 2.97 -23.09
N GLN A 212 -13.06 2.19 -24.15
CA GLN A 212 -13.08 2.66 -25.53
C GLN A 212 -14.51 2.99 -26.03
N GLU A 213 -15.51 2.36 -25.42
CA GLU A 213 -16.92 2.41 -25.84
C GLU A 213 -17.81 3.14 -24.82
N MET A 214 -17.32 3.37 -23.62
CA MET A 214 -18.08 3.90 -22.46
C MET A 214 -17.48 5.19 -21.95
N THR A 215 -18.30 6.08 -21.44
CA THR A 215 -17.86 7.23 -20.63
C THR A 215 -17.38 6.74 -19.25
N PRO A 216 -16.60 7.54 -18.48
CA PRO A 216 -16.20 7.17 -17.10
C PRO A 216 -17.40 6.78 -16.22
N ALA A 217 -18.50 7.51 -16.30
CA ALA A 217 -19.72 7.22 -15.53
C ALA A 217 -20.38 5.90 -15.95
N GLN A 218 -20.43 5.60 -17.27
CA GLN A 218 -20.94 4.33 -17.76
C GLN A 218 -20.03 3.16 -17.37
N LEU A 219 -18.70 3.36 -17.44
CA LEU A 219 -17.74 2.36 -17.02
C LEU A 219 -17.86 2.04 -15.51
N LYS A 220 -18.06 3.08 -14.68
CA LYS A 220 -18.31 2.91 -13.23
C LYS A 220 -19.54 2.05 -12.97
N ALA A 221 -20.65 2.32 -13.65
CA ALA A 221 -21.86 1.56 -13.52
C ALA A 221 -21.65 0.10 -13.96
N TRP A 222 -20.96 -0.10 -15.08
CA TRP A 222 -20.67 -1.43 -15.62
C TRP A 222 -19.74 -2.23 -14.71
N VAL A 223 -18.64 -1.67 -14.22
CA VAL A 223 -17.70 -2.35 -13.31
C VAL A 223 -18.42 -2.77 -12.03
N THR A 224 -19.21 -1.86 -11.45
CA THR A 224 -19.99 -2.18 -10.24
C THR A 224 -20.94 -3.35 -10.47
N ALA A 225 -21.73 -3.28 -11.53
CA ALA A 225 -22.68 -4.33 -11.85
C ALA A 225 -22.00 -5.67 -12.16
N GLU A 226 -20.86 -5.65 -12.89
CA GLU A 226 -20.15 -6.86 -13.27
C GLU A 226 -19.52 -7.57 -12.07
N VAL A 227 -18.86 -6.81 -11.15
CA VAL A 227 -18.32 -7.39 -9.90
C VAL A 227 -19.43 -7.98 -9.05
N GLU A 228 -20.55 -7.27 -8.90
CA GLU A 228 -21.69 -7.69 -8.06
C GLU A 228 -22.58 -8.78 -8.71
N ARG A 229 -22.29 -9.21 -9.95
CA ARG A 229 -22.86 -10.47 -10.47
C ARG A 229 -22.46 -11.68 -9.62
N ASN A 230 -21.33 -11.61 -8.94
CA ASN A 230 -20.98 -12.58 -7.91
C ASN A 230 -21.55 -12.12 -6.56
N PRO A 231 -22.54 -12.83 -5.98
CA PRO A 231 -23.22 -12.40 -4.76
C PRO A 231 -22.32 -12.37 -3.51
N LEU A 232 -21.11 -12.93 -3.58
CA LEU A 232 -20.12 -12.90 -2.51
C LEU A 232 -19.28 -11.62 -2.51
N LEU A 233 -19.41 -10.78 -3.54
CA LEU A 233 -18.64 -9.56 -3.72
C LEU A 233 -19.57 -8.35 -3.71
N LYS A 234 -19.24 -7.33 -2.89
CA LYS A 234 -19.97 -6.07 -2.86
C LYS A 234 -19.02 -4.92 -3.08
N VAL A 235 -19.28 -4.09 -4.10
CA VAL A 235 -18.45 -2.93 -4.40
C VAL A 235 -18.70 -1.84 -3.36
N ILE A 236 -17.63 -1.39 -2.71
CA ILE A 236 -17.66 -0.24 -1.79
C ILE A 236 -17.55 1.04 -2.60
N TYR A 237 -16.60 1.07 -3.53
CA TYR A 237 -16.48 2.08 -4.56
C TYR A 237 -15.75 1.54 -5.80
N TYR A 238 -16.03 2.13 -6.94
CA TYR A 238 -15.16 2.18 -8.12
C TYR A 238 -15.11 3.61 -8.61
N GLN A 239 -13.90 4.10 -8.90
CA GLN A 239 -13.68 5.44 -9.46
C GLN A 239 -12.58 5.40 -10.51
N SER A 240 -12.82 6.06 -11.66
CA SER A 240 -11.79 6.39 -12.64
C SER A 240 -11.23 7.77 -12.27
N VAL A 241 -9.96 7.82 -11.83
CA VAL A 241 -9.37 9.03 -11.27
C VAL A 241 -8.15 9.50 -12.06
N ASP A 242 -7.92 10.80 -12.07
CA ASP A 242 -6.63 11.37 -12.47
C ASP A 242 -5.53 10.82 -11.54
N ALA A 243 -4.50 10.22 -12.13
CA ALA A 243 -3.46 9.51 -11.37
C ALA A 243 -2.61 10.41 -10.46
N ARG A 244 -2.66 11.75 -10.66
CA ARG A 244 -1.90 12.72 -9.86
C ARG A 244 -2.74 13.35 -8.76
N THR A 245 -4.00 13.71 -9.07
CA THR A 245 -4.86 14.46 -8.14
C THR A 245 -5.79 13.55 -7.34
N MET A 246 -5.94 12.29 -7.74
CA MET A 246 -6.91 11.32 -7.18
C MET A 246 -8.38 11.74 -7.37
N GLN A 247 -8.65 12.79 -8.15
CA GLN A 247 -10.00 13.25 -8.41
C GLN A 247 -10.66 12.46 -9.53
N GLU A 248 -11.96 12.14 -9.37
CA GLU A 248 -12.73 11.41 -10.37
C GLU A 248 -12.84 12.23 -11.66
N VAL A 249 -12.59 11.59 -12.80
CA VAL A 249 -12.67 12.22 -14.10
C VAL A 249 -14.09 12.13 -14.66
N ALA A 250 -14.56 13.22 -15.28
CA ALA A 250 -15.87 13.26 -15.95
C ALA A 250 -15.76 12.77 -17.40
N THR A 251 -14.63 13.03 -18.05
CA THR A 251 -14.30 12.61 -19.41
C THR A 251 -12.91 11.98 -19.46
N TRP A 252 -12.64 11.21 -20.50
CA TRP A 252 -11.32 10.58 -20.68
C TRP A 252 -10.21 11.59 -21.05
N ASP A 253 -10.57 12.81 -21.44
CA ASP A 253 -9.63 13.86 -21.79
C ASP A 253 -9.21 14.72 -20.58
N ASP A 254 -9.81 14.49 -19.40
CA ASP A 254 -9.52 15.27 -18.18
C ASP A 254 -8.11 15.01 -17.64
N SER A 255 -7.49 13.88 -18.02
CA SER A 255 -6.15 13.51 -17.55
C SER A 255 -5.39 12.65 -18.57
N PRO A 256 -4.07 12.83 -18.69
CA PRO A 256 -3.24 11.99 -19.55
C PRO A 256 -3.00 10.58 -18.97
N ARG A 257 -3.24 10.38 -17.66
CA ARG A 257 -3.16 9.06 -16.99
C ARG A 257 -4.33 8.89 -16.04
N ILE A 258 -5.17 7.93 -16.35
CA ILE A 258 -6.39 7.63 -15.58
C ILE A 258 -6.28 6.25 -14.96
N GLN A 259 -6.46 6.19 -13.64
CA GLN A 259 -6.43 4.95 -12.87
C GLN A 259 -7.85 4.56 -12.46
N GLY A 260 -8.24 3.32 -12.75
CA GLY A 260 -9.46 2.72 -12.22
C GLY A 260 -9.16 2.09 -10.86
N CYS A 261 -9.69 2.66 -9.78
CA CYS A 261 -9.48 2.21 -8.41
C CYS A 261 -10.76 1.59 -7.85
N ILE A 262 -10.65 0.41 -7.21
CA ILE A 262 -11.79 -0.31 -6.64
C ILE A 262 -11.52 -0.74 -5.20
N ALA A 263 -12.57 -0.72 -4.38
CA ALA A 263 -12.63 -1.45 -3.13
C ALA A 263 -13.87 -2.35 -3.11
N VAL A 264 -13.67 -3.59 -2.69
CA VAL A 264 -14.70 -4.63 -2.67
C VAL A 264 -14.74 -5.30 -1.32
N GLN A 265 -15.93 -5.48 -0.77
CA GLN A 265 -16.17 -6.31 0.40
C GLN A 265 -16.38 -7.74 -0.04
N ALA A 266 -15.58 -8.69 0.46
CA ALA A 266 -15.68 -10.13 0.25
C ALA A 266 -15.87 -10.81 1.61
N GLY A 267 -17.11 -11.07 2.01
CA GLY A 267 -17.46 -11.42 3.39
C GLY A 267 -17.05 -10.29 4.34
N ASP A 268 -16.29 -10.61 5.37
CA ASP A 268 -15.76 -9.61 6.33
C ASP A 268 -14.46 -8.95 5.84
N ILE A 269 -13.92 -9.35 4.70
CA ILE A 269 -12.61 -8.89 4.23
C ILE A 269 -12.77 -7.83 3.15
N ARG A 270 -12.12 -6.67 3.37
CA ARG A 270 -12.02 -5.60 2.38
C ARG A 270 -10.80 -5.83 1.49
N LEU A 271 -11.03 -5.90 0.20
CA LEU A 271 -10.02 -6.01 -0.85
C LEU A 271 -9.96 -4.71 -1.65
N ILE A 272 -8.77 -4.29 -2.00
CA ILE A 272 -8.55 -3.17 -2.93
C ILE A 272 -7.71 -3.62 -4.11
N ASP A 273 -7.98 -3.03 -5.25
CA ASP A 273 -7.20 -3.23 -6.47
C ASP A 273 -7.30 -1.99 -7.36
N ASN A 274 -6.44 -1.91 -8.36
CA ASN A 274 -6.49 -0.84 -9.35
C ASN A 274 -5.85 -1.27 -10.68
N ILE A 275 -6.15 -0.53 -11.74
CA ILE A 275 -5.57 -0.73 -13.06
C ILE A 275 -5.49 0.60 -13.81
N CYS A 276 -4.44 0.79 -14.62
CA CYS A 276 -4.37 1.91 -15.55
C CYS A 276 -5.42 1.72 -16.66
N ILE A 277 -6.31 2.69 -16.81
CA ILE A 277 -7.35 2.69 -17.86
C ILE A 277 -6.83 3.38 -19.11
N ARG A 278 -6.09 4.49 -18.95
CA ARG A 278 -5.48 5.28 -20.04
C ARG A 278 -4.17 5.93 -19.61
#